data_b9c5b3a81b2b02e5930d2414cf3aa5fc
#
_entry.id   b9c5b3a81b2b02e5930d2414cf3aa5fc
#
_cell.length_a   1.000
_cell.length_b   1.000
_cell.length_c   1.000
_cell.angle_alpha   90.00
_cell.angle_beta   90.00
_cell.angle_gamma   90.00
#
_symmetry.space_group_name_H-M   'P 1'
#
loop_
_entity.id
_entity.type
_entity.pdbx_description
1 polymer ?
#
loop_
_entity_poly.entity_id
_entity_poly.type
_entity_poly.pdbx_seq_one_letter_code
_entity_poly.pdbx_strand_id
1 'polypeptide(L)'
;DGPALVADFKHILLPDSTTNEPASHGFLKFRVKPLPSFDYGTTIPNKADIFFDFNDAVLTNEVVTAILPAVSVQDQPELIDFTVFPNPAKNKLQLQIDGAHLNLIDTWAIYDSYGRIAIQASYQQDRSLNITSLTPGAYTLILISNNKVIGSKTFVKG
;
A
#
# COMPACT_ATOMS: atom_id res chain seq x y z
N ASP A 1 -4.32 21.85 -30.37
CA ASP A 1 -3.36 21.87 -29.28
C ASP A 1 -4.08 22.10 -27.95
N GLY A 2 -3.73 21.30 -26.93
CA GLY A 2 -4.30 21.41 -25.59
C GLY A 2 -3.65 22.57 -24.78
N PRO A 3 -4.11 22.81 -23.55
CA PRO A 3 -3.49 23.78 -22.67
C PRO A 3 -2.04 23.41 -22.38
N ALA A 4 -1.13 24.36 -22.56
CA ALA A 4 0.29 24.18 -22.29
C ALA A 4 0.72 25.06 -21.11
N LEU A 5 1.58 24.53 -20.25
CA LEU A 5 2.29 25.29 -19.23
C LEU A 5 3.59 25.81 -19.84
N VAL A 6 3.76 27.12 -19.90
CA VAL A 6 4.99 27.73 -20.40
C VAL A 6 5.78 28.29 -19.23
N ALA A 7 7.04 27.90 -19.12
CA ALA A 7 8.00 28.46 -18.18
C ALA A 7 9.12 29.16 -18.97
N ASP A 8 9.26 30.45 -18.76
CA ASP A 8 10.25 31.30 -19.45
C ASP A 8 11.38 31.70 -18.48
N PHE A 9 12.59 31.24 -18.76
CA PHE A 9 13.79 31.50 -17.96
C PHE A 9 14.67 32.57 -18.67
N LYS A 10 14.32 33.83 -18.49
CA LYS A 10 15.07 34.93 -19.10
C LYS A 10 16.45 35.10 -18.47
N HIS A 11 17.45 35.23 -19.33
CA HIS A 11 18.84 35.49 -18.94
C HIS A 11 19.44 34.40 -18.02
N ILE A 12 18.99 33.19 -18.13
CA ILE A 12 19.59 32.08 -17.42
C ILE A 12 20.92 31.69 -18.11
N LEU A 13 22.03 31.99 -17.45
CA LEU A 13 23.36 31.63 -17.92
C LEU A 13 23.80 30.31 -17.22
N LEU A 14 23.35 29.17 -17.73
CA LEU A 14 23.79 27.86 -17.21
C LEU A 14 25.22 27.62 -17.69
N PRO A 15 26.15 27.27 -16.77
CA PRO A 15 27.44 26.75 -17.17
C PRO A 15 27.27 25.38 -17.84
N ASP A 16 28.22 25.04 -18.71
CA ASP A 16 28.24 23.67 -19.23
C ASP A 16 28.64 22.64 -18.13
N SER A 17 28.26 21.40 -18.33
CA SER A 17 28.46 20.32 -17.35
C SER A 17 29.94 20.00 -17.09
N THR A 18 30.84 20.36 -18.00
CA THR A 18 32.29 20.15 -17.80
C THR A 18 32.91 21.24 -16.94
N THR A 19 32.32 22.45 -16.96
CA THR A 19 32.77 23.61 -16.16
C THR A 19 32.22 23.54 -14.75
N ASN A 20 30.92 23.26 -14.56
CA ASN A 20 30.27 23.16 -13.26
C ASN A 20 29.02 22.29 -13.37
N GLU A 21 29.16 20.97 -13.19
CA GLU A 21 28.08 20.00 -13.31
C GLU A 21 26.90 20.32 -12.38
N PRO A 22 27.07 20.58 -11.07
CA PRO A 22 25.93 20.88 -10.19
C PRO A 22 25.15 22.15 -10.58
N ALA A 23 25.79 23.15 -11.16
CA ALA A 23 25.16 24.40 -11.57
C ALA A 23 24.58 24.32 -13.01
N SER A 24 24.90 23.29 -13.78
CA SER A 24 24.38 23.07 -15.14
C SER A 24 22.97 22.48 -15.17
N HIS A 25 22.42 22.08 -14.01
CA HIS A 25 21.12 21.44 -13.88
C HIS A 25 20.08 22.41 -13.29
N GLY A 26 18.86 22.27 -13.78
CA GLY A 26 17.68 22.93 -13.23
C GLY A 26 16.48 22.00 -13.28
N PHE A 27 15.46 22.33 -12.51
CA PHE A 27 14.19 21.64 -12.59
C PHE A 27 13.02 22.58 -12.39
N LEU A 28 11.91 22.25 -13.04
CA LEU A 28 10.62 22.88 -12.82
C LEU A 28 9.68 21.88 -12.16
N LYS A 29 9.11 22.25 -11.02
CA LYS A 29 8.11 21.44 -10.33
C LYS A 29 6.77 22.14 -10.34
N PHE A 30 5.76 21.45 -10.86
CA PHE A 30 4.39 21.96 -10.87
C PHE A 30 3.41 20.89 -10.36
N ARG A 31 2.21 21.31 -10.01
CA ARG A 31 1.12 20.43 -9.60
C ARG A 31 -0.11 20.72 -10.44
N VAL A 32 -0.70 19.67 -10.99
CA VAL A 32 -1.95 19.75 -11.74
C VAL A 32 -3.02 19.02 -10.94
N LYS A 33 -4.21 19.61 -10.85
CA LYS A 33 -5.39 18.97 -10.28
C LYS A 33 -6.29 18.54 -11.44
N PRO A 34 -6.61 17.26 -11.59
CA PRO A 34 -7.56 16.80 -12.60
C PRO A 34 -8.95 17.40 -12.38
N LEU A 35 -9.69 17.61 -13.46
CA LEU A 35 -11.08 17.98 -13.37
C LEU A 35 -11.91 16.83 -12.79
N PRO A 36 -12.98 17.10 -12.02
CA PRO A 36 -13.82 16.06 -11.42
C PRO A 36 -14.54 15.17 -12.44
N SER A 37 -14.59 15.57 -13.70
CA SER A 37 -15.28 14.87 -14.79
C SER A 37 -14.43 13.82 -15.51
N PHE A 38 -13.19 13.58 -15.07
CA PHE A 38 -12.38 12.51 -15.67
C PHE A 38 -12.80 11.15 -15.13
N ASP A 39 -13.08 10.23 -16.05
CA ASP A 39 -13.38 8.85 -15.72
C ASP A 39 -12.13 8.08 -15.26
N TYR A 40 -12.33 7.05 -14.43
CA TYR A 40 -11.27 6.13 -14.08
C TYR A 40 -10.75 5.40 -15.31
N GLY A 41 -9.44 5.25 -15.40
CA GLY A 41 -8.76 4.70 -16.57
C GLY A 41 -8.33 5.76 -17.58
N THR A 42 -8.78 7.02 -17.43
CA THR A 42 -8.27 8.12 -18.24
C THR A 42 -6.77 8.26 -18.06
N THR A 43 -6.05 8.38 -19.15
CA THR A 43 -4.60 8.59 -19.16
C THR A 43 -4.28 10.04 -19.51
N ILE A 44 -3.33 10.62 -18.79
CA ILE A 44 -2.84 11.97 -18.98
C ILE A 44 -1.39 11.85 -19.44
N PRO A 45 -1.09 12.02 -20.74
CA PRO A 45 0.27 12.09 -21.22
C PRO A 45 0.89 13.43 -20.86
N ASN A 46 2.14 13.44 -20.51
CA ASN A 46 2.93 14.64 -20.25
C ASN A 46 4.29 14.54 -20.91
N LYS A 47 4.63 15.53 -21.68
CA LYS A 47 5.93 15.73 -22.30
C LYS A 47 6.29 17.21 -22.26
N ALA A 48 7.55 17.55 -22.38
CA ALA A 48 8.01 18.91 -22.49
C ALA A 48 8.80 19.12 -23.77
N ASP A 49 8.62 20.28 -24.34
CA ASP A 49 9.41 20.80 -25.44
C ASP A 49 10.32 21.89 -24.85
N ILE A 50 11.63 21.69 -24.90
CA ILE A 50 12.60 22.59 -24.30
C ILE A 50 13.27 23.39 -25.43
N PHE A 51 13.12 24.69 -25.37
CA PHE A 51 13.72 25.61 -26.35
C PHE A 51 14.94 26.28 -25.73
N PHE A 52 16.05 26.26 -26.45
CA PHE A 52 17.26 26.99 -26.12
C PHE A 52 17.48 28.07 -27.18
N ASP A 53 17.31 29.33 -26.79
CA ASP A 53 17.43 30.49 -27.65
C ASP A 53 16.58 30.37 -28.94
N PHE A 54 17.21 30.24 -30.10
CA PHE A 54 16.57 30.17 -31.40
C PHE A 54 16.68 28.75 -32.02
N ASN A 55 17.09 27.75 -31.24
CA ASN A 55 17.22 26.39 -31.72
C ASN A 55 15.87 25.67 -31.73
N ASP A 56 15.82 24.55 -32.48
CA ASP A 56 14.68 23.67 -32.48
C ASP A 56 14.48 23.07 -31.07
N ALA A 57 13.22 22.73 -30.77
CA ALA A 57 12.87 22.14 -29.49
C ALA A 57 13.53 20.79 -29.25
N VAL A 58 14.11 20.62 -28.07
CA VAL A 58 14.50 19.31 -27.54
C VAL A 58 13.30 18.67 -26.86
N LEU A 59 12.81 17.57 -27.42
CA LEU A 59 11.65 16.85 -26.90
C LEU A 59 12.09 15.92 -25.76
N THR A 60 11.38 15.97 -24.64
CA THR A 60 11.54 14.97 -23.57
C THR A 60 10.81 13.68 -23.91
N ASN A 61 11.09 12.60 -23.17
CA ASN A 61 10.24 11.43 -23.17
C ASN A 61 8.82 11.77 -22.69
N GLU A 62 7.83 11.04 -23.18
CA GLU A 62 6.46 11.13 -22.70
C GLU A 62 6.30 10.27 -21.44
N VAL A 63 5.67 10.84 -20.42
CA VAL A 63 5.27 10.15 -19.19
C VAL A 63 3.75 10.13 -19.14
N VAL A 64 3.17 8.95 -18.96
CA VAL A 64 1.71 8.76 -18.90
C VAL A 64 1.29 8.51 -17.45
N THR A 65 0.37 9.34 -16.95
CA THR A 65 -0.26 9.17 -15.64
C THR A 65 -1.69 8.68 -15.83
N ALA A 66 -2.05 7.54 -15.22
CA ALA A 66 -3.42 7.04 -15.23
C ALA A 66 -4.22 7.55 -14.03
N ILE A 67 -5.47 7.94 -14.24
CA ILE A 67 -6.42 8.23 -13.17
C ILE A 67 -6.99 6.90 -12.70
N LEU A 68 -6.52 6.45 -11.54
CA LEU A 68 -7.04 5.25 -10.91
C LEU A 68 -8.13 5.63 -9.91
N PRO A 69 -9.13 4.73 -9.66
CA PRO A 69 -10.03 4.91 -8.55
C PRO A 69 -9.18 5.10 -7.29
N ALA A 70 -9.51 6.11 -6.49
CA ALA A 70 -8.97 6.13 -5.15
C ALA A 70 -9.34 4.78 -4.53
N VAL A 71 -8.35 3.94 -4.28
CA VAL A 71 -8.54 2.79 -3.41
C VAL A 71 -8.73 3.41 -2.04
N SER A 72 -9.93 3.93 -1.82
CA SER A 72 -10.33 4.27 -0.48
C SER A 72 -10.38 2.94 0.24
N VAL A 73 -9.59 2.82 1.29
CA VAL A 73 -9.80 1.82 2.34
C VAL A 73 -11.13 2.19 3.03
N GLN A 74 -12.24 2.22 2.24
CA GLN A 74 -13.57 2.60 2.71
C GLN A 74 -14.33 1.41 3.29
N ASP A 75 -13.66 0.26 3.35
CA ASP A 75 -14.14 -0.93 4.03
C ASP A 75 -12.96 -1.60 4.73
N GLN A 76 -12.24 -0.90 5.58
CA GLN A 76 -11.61 -1.62 6.67
C GLN A 76 -12.78 -2.12 7.52
N PRO A 77 -13.02 -3.43 7.59
CA PRO A 77 -13.93 -3.95 8.58
C PRO A 77 -13.43 -3.42 9.91
N GLU A 78 -14.36 -2.92 10.74
CA GLU A 78 -14.03 -2.51 12.10
C GLU A 78 -13.22 -3.65 12.73
N LEU A 79 -11.94 -3.38 13.01
CA LEU A 79 -11.07 -4.42 13.56
C LEU A 79 -11.60 -4.77 14.94
N ILE A 80 -12.06 -6.00 15.09
CA ILE A 80 -12.52 -6.50 16.37
C ILE A 80 -11.35 -6.63 17.32
N ASP A 81 -11.50 -6.15 18.54
CA ASP A 81 -10.51 -6.37 19.57
C ASP A 81 -10.70 -7.74 20.21
N PHE A 82 -9.62 -8.48 20.32
CA PHE A 82 -9.58 -9.78 20.97
C PHE A 82 -8.19 -10.02 21.59
N THR A 83 -8.12 -10.92 22.52
CA THR A 83 -6.84 -11.35 23.09
C THR A 83 -6.67 -12.85 22.92
N VAL A 84 -5.41 -13.30 22.97
CA VAL A 84 -5.04 -14.72 22.86
C VAL A 84 -4.20 -15.14 24.05
N PHE A 85 -4.50 -16.31 24.60
CA PHE A 85 -3.80 -16.88 25.73
C PHE A 85 -3.77 -18.41 25.71
N PRO A 86 -2.82 -19.04 26.42
CA PRO A 86 -1.65 -18.43 27.01
C PRO A 86 -0.69 -17.87 25.95
N ASN A 87 0.16 -16.93 26.36
CA ASN A 87 1.27 -16.46 25.54
C ASN A 87 2.52 -16.35 26.42
N PRO A 88 3.51 -17.22 26.26
CA PRO A 88 3.68 -18.27 25.26
C PRO A 88 2.66 -19.43 25.36
N ALA A 89 2.27 -19.96 24.19
CA ALA A 89 1.34 -21.06 24.04
C ALA A 89 2.06 -22.37 23.68
N LYS A 90 1.59 -23.52 24.20
CA LYS A 90 2.16 -24.84 23.86
C LYS A 90 1.35 -25.58 22.81
N ASN A 91 0.18 -26.10 23.17
CA ASN A 91 -0.61 -26.96 22.30
C ASN A 91 -1.90 -26.31 21.81
N LYS A 92 -2.42 -25.39 22.58
CA LYS A 92 -3.66 -24.68 22.30
C LYS A 92 -3.52 -23.20 22.55
N LEU A 93 -4.19 -22.42 21.74
CA LEU A 93 -4.33 -20.99 21.87
C LEU A 93 -5.80 -20.68 22.06
N GLN A 94 -6.18 -19.96 23.11
CA GLN A 94 -7.55 -19.58 23.37
C GLN A 94 -7.80 -18.15 22.92
N LEU A 95 -8.99 -17.93 22.36
CA LEU A 95 -9.49 -16.60 21.96
C LEU A 95 -10.38 -16.04 23.08
N GLN A 96 -10.02 -14.89 23.58
CA GLN A 96 -10.91 -14.07 24.40
C GLN A 96 -11.45 -12.92 23.53
N ILE A 97 -12.70 -13.06 23.16
CA ILE A 97 -13.41 -12.17 22.24
C ILE A 97 -14.84 -12.02 22.71
N ASP A 98 -15.46 -10.86 22.46
CA ASP A 98 -16.88 -10.66 22.72
C ASP A 98 -17.74 -11.67 21.94
N GLY A 99 -18.75 -12.21 22.62
CA GLY A 99 -19.66 -13.18 22.03
C GLY A 99 -20.40 -12.68 20.78
N ALA A 100 -20.68 -11.39 20.70
CA ALA A 100 -21.31 -10.76 19.53
C ALA A 100 -20.44 -10.89 18.24
N HIS A 101 -19.12 -10.91 18.39
CA HIS A 101 -18.18 -10.98 17.28
C HIS A 101 -17.84 -12.42 16.83
N LEU A 102 -18.17 -13.43 17.64
CA LEU A 102 -17.86 -14.83 17.30
C LEU A 102 -18.52 -15.28 15.99
N ASN A 103 -19.75 -14.83 15.74
CA ASN A 103 -20.52 -15.18 14.55
C ASN A 103 -20.03 -14.48 13.29
N LEU A 104 -19.14 -13.49 13.43
CA LEU A 104 -18.55 -12.78 12.29
C LEU A 104 -17.33 -13.50 11.72
N ILE A 105 -16.75 -14.46 12.45
CA ILE A 105 -15.52 -15.15 12.04
C ILE A 105 -15.88 -16.34 11.15
N ASP A 106 -15.43 -16.30 9.90
CA ASP A 106 -15.57 -17.42 8.97
C ASP A 106 -14.36 -18.36 9.03
N THR A 107 -13.18 -17.76 9.06
CA THR A 107 -11.91 -18.47 8.97
C THR A 107 -10.87 -17.80 9.87
N TRP A 108 -9.92 -18.59 10.33
CA TRP A 108 -8.71 -18.09 10.96
C TRP A 108 -7.48 -18.65 10.26
N ALA A 109 -6.39 -17.87 10.30
CA ALA A 109 -5.11 -18.29 9.77
C ALA A 109 -3.97 -17.86 10.70
N ILE A 110 -2.94 -18.68 10.78
CA ILE A 110 -1.70 -18.39 11.51
C ILE A 110 -0.58 -18.25 10.51
N TYR A 111 0.12 -17.14 10.59
CA TYR A 111 1.28 -16.83 9.77
C TYR A 111 2.55 -16.90 10.60
N ASP A 112 3.62 -17.40 10.00
CA ASP A 112 4.95 -17.36 10.58
C ASP A 112 5.60 -15.95 10.42
N SER A 113 6.80 -15.78 10.97
CA SER A 113 7.56 -14.52 10.89
C SER A 113 7.97 -14.13 9.46
N TYR A 114 7.87 -15.04 8.49
CA TYR A 114 8.15 -14.78 7.06
C TYR A 114 6.87 -14.48 6.27
N GLY A 115 5.71 -14.40 6.92
CA GLY A 115 4.43 -14.16 6.27
C GLY A 115 3.84 -15.37 5.54
N ARG A 116 4.32 -16.59 5.81
CA ARG A 116 3.79 -17.81 5.22
C ARG A 116 2.68 -18.38 6.11
N ILE A 117 1.64 -18.92 5.49
CA ILE A 117 0.55 -19.59 6.22
C ILE A 117 1.09 -20.88 6.84
N ALA A 118 1.06 -20.97 8.16
CA ALA A 118 1.42 -22.17 8.92
C ALA A 118 0.20 -23.07 9.20
N ILE A 119 -0.95 -22.44 9.51
CA ILE A 119 -2.23 -23.13 9.72
C ILE A 119 -3.34 -22.24 9.16
N GLN A 120 -4.34 -22.85 8.53
CA GLN A 120 -5.58 -22.19 8.15
C GLN A 120 -6.74 -23.16 8.32
N ALA A 121 -7.85 -22.69 8.89
CA ALA A 121 -9.04 -23.50 9.08
C ALA A 121 -10.30 -22.62 9.16
N SER A 122 -11.46 -23.22 8.84
CA SER A 122 -12.75 -22.60 9.10
C SER A 122 -12.99 -22.49 10.61
N TYR A 123 -13.60 -21.37 11.03
CA TYR A 123 -13.91 -21.18 12.42
C TYR A 123 -15.20 -21.93 12.79
N GLN A 124 -15.13 -22.76 13.81
CA GLN A 124 -16.23 -23.61 14.24
C GLN A 124 -16.81 -23.16 15.60
N GLN A 125 -16.78 -21.87 15.89
CA GLN A 125 -17.23 -21.27 17.16
C GLN A 125 -16.52 -21.82 18.41
N ASP A 126 -15.45 -22.59 18.23
CA ASP A 126 -14.58 -23.02 19.33
C ASP A 126 -13.55 -21.91 19.61
N ARG A 127 -13.52 -21.45 20.84
CA ARG A 127 -12.54 -20.46 21.28
C ARG A 127 -11.13 -21.03 21.45
N SER A 128 -10.93 -22.31 21.20
CA SER A 128 -9.67 -23.01 21.38
C SER A 128 -9.11 -23.46 20.03
N LEU A 129 -7.99 -22.89 19.64
CA LEU A 129 -7.28 -23.22 18.41
C LEU A 129 -6.16 -24.22 18.71
N ASN A 130 -6.13 -25.32 17.96
CA ASN A 130 -5.05 -26.30 18.08
C ASN A 130 -3.82 -25.83 17.30
N ILE A 131 -2.69 -25.69 18.00
CA ILE A 131 -1.41 -25.22 17.46
C ILE A 131 -0.28 -26.23 17.67
N THR A 132 -0.61 -27.50 17.90
CA THR A 132 0.38 -28.56 18.17
C THR A 132 1.36 -28.77 17.01
N SER A 133 0.93 -28.52 15.77
CA SER A 133 1.77 -28.66 14.57
C SER A 133 2.78 -27.56 14.37
N LEU A 134 2.67 -26.46 15.12
CA LEU A 134 3.62 -25.36 15.02
C LEU A 134 4.93 -25.66 15.76
N THR A 135 6.04 -25.29 15.17
CA THR A 135 7.34 -25.26 15.82
C THR A 135 7.46 -24.05 16.76
N PRO A 136 8.34 -24.09 17.79
CA PRO A 136 8.59 -22.92 18.62
C PRO A 136 8.97 -21.68 17.77
N GLY A 137 8.36 -20.55 18.09
CA GLY A 137 8.58 -19.31 17.31
C GLY A 137 7.50 -18.26 17.52
N ALA A 138 7.66 -17.12 16.84
CA ALA A 138 6.68 -16.05 16.83
C ALA A 138 5.71 -16.21 15.64
N TYR A 139 4.44 -16.01 15.91
CA TYR A 139 3.35 -16.19 14.94
C TYR A 139 2.33 -15.07 15.05
N THR A 140 1.60 -14.83 13.95
CA THR A 140 0.48 -13.90 13.90
C THR A 140 -0.80 -14.67 13.59
N LEU A 141 -1.78 -14.61 14.48
CA LEU A 141 -3.14 -15.09 14.25
C LEU A 141 -3.95 -13.99 13.57
N ILE A 142 -4.65 -14.35 12.51
CA ILE A 142 -5.56 -13.48 11.75
C ILE A 142 -6.95 -14.10 11.76
N LEU A 143 -7.96 -13.27 12.05
CA LEU A 143 -9.37 -13.62 11.95
C LEU A 143 -9.94 -13.02 10.67
N ILE A 144 -10.72 -13.78 9.93
CA ILE A 144 -11.21 -13.44 8.59
C ILE A 144 -12.73 -13.58 8.56
N SER A 145 -13.40 -12.58 7.99
CA SER A 145 -14.83 -12.56 7.69
C SER A 145 -15.04 -12.05 6.27
N ASN A 146 -15.88 -12.72 5.49
CA ASN A 146 -16.18 -12.33 4.10
C ASN A 146 -14.92 -12.02 3.28
N ASN A 147 -13.89 -12.86 3.42
CA ASN A 147 -12.57 -12.72 2.79
C ASN A 147 -11.81 -11.42 3.18
N LYS A 148 -12.18 -10.77 4.28
CA LYS A 148 -11.51 -9.58 4.83
C LYS A 148 -10.94 -9.90 6.20
N VAL A 149 -9.77 -9.35 6.51
CA VAL A 149 -9.18 -9.45 7.86
C VAL A 149 -9.95 -8.56 8.81
N ILE A 150 -10.53 -9.16 9.85
CA ILE A 150 -11.31 -8.47 10.89
C ILE A 150 -10.56 -8.36 12.22
N GLY A 151 -9.41 -9.00 12.35
CA GLY A 151 -8.58 -8.88 13.54
C GLY A 151 -7.26 -9.62 13.41
N SER A 152 -6.25 -9.16 14.13
CA SER A 152 -4.94 -9.82 14.19
C SER A 152 -4.30 -9.69 15.58
N LYS A 153 -3.60 -10.74 16.02
CA LYS A 153 -2.80 -10.74 17.27
C LYS A 153 -1.57 -11.61 17.10
N THR A 154 -0.47 -11.15 17.67
CA THR A 154 0.78 -11.92 17.70
C THR A 154 0.85 -12.77 18.98
N PHE A 155 1.47 -13.95 18.87
CA PHE A 155 1.75 -14.82 20.00
C PHE A 155 3.06 -15.58 19.79
N VAL A 156 3.58 -16.17 20.88
CA VAL A 156 4.78 -16.98 20.87
C VAL A 156 4.36 -18.44 21.12
N LYS A 157 4.82 -19.36 20.26
CA LYS A 157 4.74 -20.80 20.45
C LYS A 157 5.97 -21.25 21.22
N GLY A 158 5.76 -21.85 22.37
CA GLY A 158 6.80 -22.41 23.22
C GLY A 158 6.88 -23.95 23.13
#